data_ff0e00cf2c4e4a8f219bb51d14d8bfdc
#
_entry.id   ff0e00cf2c4e4a8f219bb51d14d8bfdc
#
_cell.length_a   1.000
_cell.length_b   1.000
_cell.length_c   1.000
_cell.angle_alpha   90.00
_cell.angle_beta   90.00
_cell.angle_gamma   90.00
#
_symmetry.space_group_name_H-M   'P 1'
#
loop_
_entity.id
_entity.type
_entity.pdbx_description
1 polymer ?
#
loop_
_entity_poly.entity_id
_entity_poly.type
_entity_poly.pdbx_seq_one_letter_code
_entity_poly.pdbx_strand_id
1 'polypeptide(L)'
;MNAALTSWREGPAKQAVVDFVTAATREGPQFIPAADRIATFDNDGTLWVEQPLPPQFDFVVGTWAKEIKQNPSMAQQQPYKAILERDPAFFQGLATQEPAVVAALLEAFGRSWAGTTPAEFEAQVREWMTNAKQPKFGVPYLDLVYQPMLELFDLLKANGFRSSAPAVAGTSCGYSPSRPGACTRRT
;
A
#
# COMPACT_ATOMS: atom_id res chain seq x y z
N MET A 1 19.64 -24.91 -6.71
CA MET A 1 18.43 -24.56 -7.48
C MET A 1 17.55 -23.75 -6.56
N ASN A 2 17.27 -22.48 -6.93
CA ASN A 2 16.57 -21.55 -6.06
C ASN A 2 15.10 -21.95 -5.91
N ALA A 3 14.72 -22.44 -4.73
CA ALA A 3 13.32 -22.59 -4.35
C ALA A 3 12.59 -21.25 -4.15
N ALA A 4 13.26 -20.13 -4.42
CA ALA A 4 12.72 -18.80 -4.46
C ALA A 4 11.98 -18.58 -5.79
N LEU A 5 10.90 -17.81 -5.77
CA LEU A 5 10.10 -17.45 -6.94
C LEU A 5 9.36 -18.66 -7.58
N THR A 6 8.76 -19.51 -6.76
CA THR A 6 8.07 -20.73 -7.22
C THR A 6 6.78 -20.42 -7.98
N SER A 7 6.09 -19.34 -7.65
CA SER A 7 4.87 -18.88 -8.35
C SER A 7 5.16 -18.09 -9.63
N TRP A 8 6.43 -17.70 -9.86
CA TRP A 8 6.82 -17.02 -11.07
C TRP A 8 6.88 -18.00 -12.26
N ARG A 9 6.35 -17.58 -13.39
CA ARG A 9 6.51 -18.35 -14.63
C ARG A 9 7.97 -18.34 -15.06
N GLU A 10 8.46 -19.50 -15.55
CA GLU A 10 9.78 -19.55 -16.16
C GLU A 10 9.80 -18.63 -17.39
N GLY A 11 10.85 -17.81 -17.49
CA GLY A 11 10.98 -16.86 -18.59
C GLY A 11 11.90 -15.69 -18.28
N PRO A 12 12.01 -14.74 -19.23
CA PRO A 12 12.97 -13.64 -19.14
C PRO A 12 12.83 -12.78 -17.89
N ALA A 13 11.60 -12.52 -17.40
CA ALA A 13 11.38 -11.69 -16.24
C ALA A 13 11.92 -12.34 -14.95
N LYS A 14 11.63 -13.62 -14.72
CA LYS A 14 12.17 -14.39 -13.61
C LYS A 14 13.70 -14.43 -13.65
N GLN A 15 14.25 -14.72 -14.85
CA GLN A 15 15.69 -14.79 -15.04
C GLN A 15 16.36 -13.45 -14.78
N ALA A 16 15.79 -12.35 -15.27
CA ALA A 16 16.33 -11.01 -15.05
C ALA A 16 16.41 -10.64 -13.55
N VAL A 17 15.40 -11.01 -12.77
CA VAL A 17 15.42 -10.82 -11.31
C VAL A 17 16.55 -11.62 -10.65
N VAL A 18 16.68 -12.90 -11.02
CA VAL A 18 17.73 -13.78 -10.46
C VAL A 18 19.12 -13.29 -10.84
N ASP A 19 19.31 -12.88 -12.10
CA ASP A 19 20.59 -12.37 -12.60
C ASP A 19 20.96 -11.07 -11.91
N PHE A 20 20.01 -10.14 -11.75
CA PHE A 20 20.21 -8.88 -11.03
C PHE A 20 20.64 -9.14 -9.58
N VAL A 21 19.88 -9.95 -8.85
CA VAL A 21 20.21 -10.25 -7.44
C VAL A 21 21.57 -10.92 -7.33
N THR A 22 21.89 -11.84 -8.25
CA THR A 22 23.18 -12.51 -8.28
C THR A 22 24.34 -11.53 -8.54
N ALA A 23 24.19 -10.65 -9.54
CA ALA A 23 25.20 -9.65 -9.89
C ALA A 23 25.40 -8.61 -8.77
N ALA A 24 24.30 -8.17 -8.16
CA ALA A 24 24.34 -7.20 -7.05
C ALA A 24 24.98 -7.77 -5.75
N THR A 25 25.01 -9.09 -5.59
CA THR A 25 25.48 -9.73 -4.34
C THR A 25 26.84 -10.38 -4.45
N ARG A 26 27.37 -10.60 -5.65
CA ARG A 26 28.71 -11.15 -5.90
C ARG A 26 29.69 -10.04 -6.24
N GLU A 27 30.95 -10.22 -5.82
CA GLU A 27 32.03 -9.32 -6.22
C GLU A 27 32.11 -9.21 -7.75
N GLY A 28 32.20 -7.98 -8.23
CA GLY A 28 32.21 -7.67 -9.67
C GLY A 28 31.74 -6.25 -9.98
N PRO A 29 31.62 -5.90 -11.25
CA PRO A 29 31.26 -4.54 -11.68
C PRO A 29 29.88 -4.03 -11.20
N GLN A 30 28.97 -4.95 -10.87
CA GLN A 30 27.61 -4.63 -10.45
C GLN A 30 27.37 -4.91 -8.96
N PHE A 31 28.43 -5.19 -8.21
CA PHE A 31 28.32 -5.45 -6.78
C PHE A 31 27.80 -4.23 -6.03
N ILE A 32 26.80 -4.44 -5.19
CA ILE A 32 26.23 -3.43 -4.30
C ILE A 32 26.54 -3.84 -2.86
N PRO A 33 27.23 -2.99 -2.07
CA PRO A 33 27.43 -3.25 -0.65
C PRO A 33 26.11 -3.47 0.09
N ALA A 34 26.06 -4.37 1.06
CA ALA A 34 24.82 -4.71 1.76
C ALA A 34 24.11 -3.50 2.41
N ALA A 35 24.88 -2.47 2.81
CA ALA A 35 24.34 -1.23 3.36
C ALA A 35 23.53 -0.43 2.32
N ASP A 36 23.86 -0.59 1.05
CA ASP A 36 23.29 0.19 -0.07
C ASP A 36 22.23 -0.59 -0.86
N ARG A 37 21.98 -1.88 -0.51
CA ARG A 37 20.95 -2.69 -1.16
C ARG A 37 19.57 -2.26 -0.70
N ILE A 38 18.95 -1.39 -1.46
CA ILE A 38 17.58 -0.87 -1.20
C ILE A 38 16.70 -1.24 -2.40
N ALA A 39 15.53 -1.80 -2.12
CA ALA A 39 14.49 -2.06 -3.10
C ALA A 39 13.21 -1.33 -2.68
N THR A 40 12.65 -0.54 -3.60
CA THR A 40 11.40 0.21 -3.39
C THR A 40 10.33 -0.33 -4.32
N PHE A 41 9.10 -0.39 -3.83
CA PHE A 41 7.96 -0.95 -4.56
C PHE A 41 6.79 0.01 -4.48
N ASP A 42 6.07 0.14 -5.55
CA ASP A 42 4.72 0.66 -5.53
C ASP A 42 3.77 -0.34 -4.83
N ASN A 43 2.62 0.13 -4.36
CA ASN A 43 1.66 -0.68 -3.61
C ASN A 43 0.52 -1.17 -4.50
N ASP A 44 -0.29 -0.21 -4.98
CA ASP A 44 -1.55 -0.49 -5.65
C ASP A 44 -1.30 -1.11 -7.03
N GLY A 45 -1.89 -2.28 -7.30
CA GLY A 45 -1.66 -3.02 -8.53
C GLY A 45 -0.28 -3.69 -8.64
N THR A 46 0.64 -3.44 -7.69
CA THR A 46 1.99 -4.03 -7.63
C THR A 46 2.11 -5.06 -6.52
N LEU A 47 1.75 -4.70 -5.29
CA LEU A 47 1.83 -5.61 -4.13
C LEU A 47 0.49 -6.27 -3.84
N TRP A 48 -0.60 -5.59 -4.13
CA TRP A 48 -1.97 -6.05 -3.92
C TRP A 48 -2.94 -5.54 -4.97
N VAL A 49 -4.16 -6.07 -4.92
CA VAL A 49 -5.25 -5.69 -5.82
C VAL A 49 -5.70 -4.26 -5.55
N GLU A 50 -5.78 -3.44 -6.60
CA GLU A 50 -6.21 -2.04 -6.55
C GLU A 50 -7.69 -1.81 -6.97
N GLN A 51 -8.28 -2.79 -7.67
CA GLN A 51 -9.64 -2.64 -8.22
C GLN A 51 -10.70 -3.28 -7.32
N PRO A 52 -11.91 -2.69 -7.16
CA PRO A 52 -12.42 -1.48 -7.86
C PRO A 52 -11.91 -0.16 -7.29
N LEU A 53 -11.34 -0.18 -6.09
CA LEU A 53 -10.75 0.97 -5.41
C LEU A 53 -9.43 0.55 -4.76
N PRO A 54 -8.41 1.41 -4.74
CA PRO A 54 -7.23 1.19 -3.93
C PRO A 54 -7.59 0.95 -2.46
N PRO A 55 -6.94 -0.02 -1.77
CA PRO A 55 -7.23 -0.33 -0.38
C PRO A 55 -7.21 0.87 0.56
N GLN A 56 -6.28 1.81 0.33
CA GLN A 56 -6.18 3.04 1.11
C GLN A 56 -7.42 3.91 0.96
N PHE A 57 -7.94 4.04 -0.25
CA PHE A 57 -9.14 4.84 -0.50
C PHE A 57 -10.38 4.18 0.11
N ASP A 58 -10.50 2.86 0.04
CA ASP A 58 -11.61 2.12 0.66
C ASP A 58 -11.56 2.23 2.20
N PHE A 59 -10.37 2.19 2.81
CA PHE A 59 -10.18 2.44 4.24
C PHE A 59 -10.69 3.84 4.65
N VAL A 60 -10.31 4.87 3.89
CA VAL A 60 -10.71 6.25 4.14
C VAL A 60 -12.24 6.40 4.00
N VAL A 61 -12.81 5.92 2.89
CA VAL A 61 -14.26 5.98 2.65
C VAL A 61 -15.04 5.21 3.71
N GLY A 62 -14.54 4.04 4.12
CA GLY A 62 -15.12 3.25 5.20
C GLY A 62 -15.10 3.97 6.55
N THR A 63 -14.05 4.73 6.85
CA THR A 63 -13.95 5.57 8.05
C THR A 63 -14.96 6.71 7.98
N TRP A 64 -15.00 7.43 6.86
CA TRP A 64 -15.97 8.51 6.67
C TRP A 64 -17.43 8.04 6.73
N ALA A 65 -17.72 6.85 6.23
CA ALA A 65 -19.07 6.28 6.37
C ALA A 65 -19.47 6.04 7.84
N LYS A 66 -18.51 5.70 8.71
CA LYS A 66 -18.74 5.59 10.16
C LYS A 66 -18.94 6.96 10.81
N GLU A 67 -18.12 7.94 10.44
CA GLU A 67 -18.20 9.32 10.95
C GLU A 67 -19.54 9.98 10.56
N ILE A 68 -19.98 9.82 9.32
CA ILE A 68 -21.26 10.33 8.84
C ILE A 68 -22.44 9.72 9.61
N LYS A 69 -22.36 8.44 10.00
CA LYS A 69 -23.40 7.83 10.85
C LYS A 69 -23.49 8.48 12.23
N GLN A 70 -22.37 8.94 12.76
CA GLN A 70 -22.30 9.65 14.05
C GLN A 70 -22.68 11.12 13.90
N ASN A 71 -22.34 11.75 12.79
CA ASN A 71 -22.66 13.14 12.47
C ASN A 71 -23.22 13.28 11.05
N PRO A 72 -24.56 13.11 10.87
CA PRO A 72 -25.19 13.15 9.56
C PRO A 72 -25.02 14.45 8.77
N SER A 73 -24.72 15.58 9.45
CA SER A 73 -24.50 16.87 8.77
C SER A 73 -23.26 16.84 7.87
N MET A 74 -22.30 15.95 8.11
CA MET A 74 -21.12 15.78 7.27
C MET A 74 -21.48 15.34 5.85
N ALA A 75 -22.58 14.60 5.67
CA ALA A 75 -23.04 14.14 4.35
C ALA A 75 -23.33 15.28 3.37
N GLN A 76 -23.54 16.52 3.86
CA GLN A 76 -23.80 17.70 3.03
C GLN A 76 -22.51 18.50 2.72
N GLN A 77 -21.37 18.09 3.24
CA GLN A 77 -20.09 18.78 3.07
C GLN A 77 -19.22 18.06 2.05
N GLN A 78 -18.39 18.81 1.33
CA GLN A 78 -17.35 18.22 0.49
C GLN A 78 -16.15 17.76 1.37
N PRO A 79 -15.51 16.67 0.99
CA PRO A 79 -15.74 15.76 -0.16
C PRO A 79 -16.79 14.67 0.08
N TYR A 80 -17.32 14.55 1.31
CA TYR A 80 -18.23 13.46 1.71
C TYR A 80 -19.45 13.35 0.82
N LYS A 81 -20.08 14.49 0.51
CA LYS A 81 -21.23 14.56 -0.40
C LYS A 81 -20.93 13.96 -1.76
N ALA A 82 -19.85 14.41 -2.39
CA ALA A 82 -19.48 13.96 -3.73
C ALA A 82 -19.17 12.46 -3.78
N ILE A 83 -18.56 11.93 -2.72
CA ILE A 83 -18.25 10.50 -2.62
C ILE A 83 -19.54 9.68 -2.44
N LEU A 84 -20.45 10.12 -1.57
CA LEU A 84 -21.74 9.45 -1.34
C LEU A 84 -22.62 9.44 -2.60
N GLU A 85 -22.68 10.57 -3.30
CA GLU A 85 -23.46 10.75 -4.52
C GLU A 85 -22.76 10.17 -5.76
N ARG A 86 -21.51 9.72 -5.64
CA ARG A 86 -20.67 9.25 -6.76
C ARG A 86 -20.55 10.29 -7.86
N ASP A 87 -20.33 11.56 -7.48
CA ASP A 87 -20.28 12.69 -8.39
C ASP A 87 -19.19 12.50 -9.46
N PRO A 88 -19.53 12.35 -10.75
CA PRO A 88 -18.54 12.14 -11.80
C PRO A 88 -17.56 13.29 -11.95
N ALA A 89 -17.99 14.53 -11.70
CA ALA A 89 -17.11 15.69 -11.81
C ALA A 89 -16.03 15.67 -10.72
N PHE A 90 -16.40 15.27 -9.50
CA PHE A 90 -15.44 15.11 -8.40
C PHE A 90 -14.40 14.02 -8.73
N PHE A 91 -14.84 12.85 -9.20
CA PHE A 91 -13.91 11.76 -9.54
C PHE A 91 -13.05 12.10 -10.76
N GLN A 92 -13.57 12.86 -11.72
CA GLN A 92 -12.77 13.37 -12.83
C GLN A 92 -11.71 14.36 -12.32
N GLY A 93 -12.08 15.30 -11.45
CA GLY A 93 -11.13 16.23 -10.83
C GLY A 93 -10.04 15.53 -10.00
N LEU A 94 -10.41 14.43 -9.33
CA LEU A 94 -9.44 13.59 -8.63
C LEU A 94 -8.46 12.91 -9.60
N ALA A 95 -8.96 12.33 -10.69
CA ALA A 95 -8.14 11.67 -11.71
C ALA A 95 -7.20 12.65 -12.42
N THR A 96 -7.62 13.89 -12.62
CA THR A 96 -6.79 14.96 -13.21
C THR A 96 -5.97 15.77 -12.19
N GLN A 97 -6.03 15.36 -10.92
CA GLN A 97 -5.35 16.04 -9.80
C GLN A 97 -5.73 17.54 -9.68
N GLU A 98 -7.01 17.84 -9.87
CA GLU A 98 -7.50 19.21 -9.72
C GLU A 98 -7.21 19.73 -8.30
N PRO A 99 -6.51 20.88 -8.15
CA PRO A 99 -6.02 21.34 -6.85
C PRO A 99 -7.11 21.50 -5.79
N ALA A 100 -8.30 21.97 -6.16
CA ALA A 100 -9.42 22.14 -5.23
C ALA A 100 -9.95 20.80 -4.70
N VAL A 101 -10.04 19.78 -5.57
CA VAL A 101 -10.51 18.43 -5.21
C VAL A 101 -9.49 17.74 -4.31
N VAL A 102 -8.22 17.83 -4.67
CA VAL A 102 -7.12 17.26 -3.88
C VAL A 102 -7.06 17.92 -2.50
N ALA A 103 -7.15 19.25 -2.44
CA ALA A 103 -7.15 19.99 -1.17
C ALA A 103 -8.31 19.60 -0.27
N ALA A 104 -9.53 19.45 -0.80
CA ALA A 104 -10.70 19.03 -0.04
C ALA A 104 -10.53 17.61 0.54
N LEU A 105 -9.94 16.68 -0.23
CA LEU A 105 -9.63 15.32 0.25
C LEU A 105 -8.59 15.33 1.36
N LEU A 106 -7.49 16.07 1.18
CA LEU A 106 -6.41 16.15 2.18
C LEU A 106 -6.91 16.79 3.48
N GLU A 107 -7.74 17.81 3.39
CA GLU A 107 -8.34 18.45 4.56
C GLU A 107 -9.29 17.51 5.30
N ALA A 108 -10.15 16.78 4.59
CA ALA A 108 -11.06 15.80 5.18
C ALA A 108 -10.26 14.65 5.83
N PHE A 109 -9.21 14.16 5.16
CA PHE A 109 -8.29 13.17 5.72
C PHE A 109 -7.64 13.68 7.01
N GLY A 110 -7.10 14.91 6.99
CA GLY A 110 -6.48 15.52 8.16
C GLY A 110 -7.44 15.66 9.35
N ARG A 111 -8.72 15.96 9.08
CA ARG A 111 -9.77 16.04 10.14
C ARG A 111 -10.04 14.68 10.78
N SER A 112 -10.18 13.63 9.99
CA SER A 112 -10.54 12.28 10.51
C SER A 112 -9.48 11.69 11.42
N TRP A 113 -8.21 12.05 11.22
CA TRP A 113 -7.11 11.56 12.06
C TRP A 113 -6.42 12.66 12.89
N ALA A 114 -7.06 13.83 13.05
CA ALA A 114 -6.55 14.88 13.91
C ALA A 114 -6.41 14.36 15.35
N GLY A 115 -5.21 14.50 15.91
CA GLY A 115 -4.90 14.03 17.26
C GLY A 115 -4.63 12.51 17.39
N THR A 116 -4.77 11.74 16.33
CA THR A 116 -4.42 10.31 16.32
C THR A 116 -2.90 10.14 16.33
N THR A 117 -2.39 9.36 17.24
CA THR A 117 -0.96 9.00 17.24
C THR A 117 -0.65 8.00 16.11
N PRO A 118 0.62 7.93 15.65
CA PRO A 118 1.01 6.94 14.66
C PRO A 118 0.72 5.49 15.05
N ALA A 119 0.82 5.16 16.34
CA ALA A 119 0.53 3.82 16.83
C ALA A 119 -0.97 3.49 16.77
N GLU A 120 -1.82 4.45 17.10
CA GLU A 120 -3.28 4.30 16.99
C GLU A 120 -3.71 4.20 15.53
N PHE A 121 -3.13 5.01 14.64
CA PHE A 121 -3.40 4.91 13.20
C PHE A 121 -2.98 3.54 12.65
N GLU A 122 -1.79 3.05 13.01
CA GLU A 122 -1.32 1.72 12.61
C GLU A 122 -2.27 0.62 13.10
N ALA A 123 -2.75 0.71 14.33
CA ALA A 123 -3.71 -0.24 14.88
C ALA A 123 -5.04 -0.25 14.11
N GLN A 124 -5.57 0.93 13.77
CA GLN A 124 -6.80 1.07 12.96
C GLN A 124 -6.64 0.46 11.56
N VAL A 125 -5.52 0.76 10.88
CA VAL A 125 -5.24 0.20 9.56
C VAL A 125 -5.10 -1.32 9.63
N ARG A 126 -4.40 -1.84 10.64
CA ARG A 126 -4.21 -3.29 10.84
C ARG A 126 -5.55 -3.99 11.08
N GLU A 127 -6.37 -3.44 11.97
CA GLU A 127 -7.70 -3.96 12.24
C GLU A 127 -8.56 -3.98 10.97
N TRP A 128 -8.53 -2.88 10.21
CA TRP A 128 -9.28 -2.79 8.96
C TRP A 128 -8.81 -3.80 7.93
N MET A 129 -7.52 -3.90 7.67
CA MET A 129 -6.95 -4.84 6.68
C MET A 129 -7.26 -6.30 7.03
N THR A 130 -7.40 -6.62 8.33
CA THR A 130 -7.71 -7.97 8.80
C THR A 130 -9.19 -8.31 8.66
N ASN A 131 -10.08 -7.33 8.88
CA ASN A 131 -11.51 -7.58 9.03
C ASN A 131 -12.35 -7.09 7.84
N ALA A 132 -11.92 -6.01 7.16
CA ALA A 132 -12.62 -5.49 6.02
C ALA A 132 -12.50 -6.44 4.82
N LYS A 133 -13.63 -6.69 4.18
CA LYS A 133 -13.69 -7.55 3.00
C LYS A 133 -13.71 -6.70 1.74
N GLN A 134 -12.82 -7.01 0.83
CA GLN A 134 -12.80 -6.37 -0.47
C GLN A 134 -14.10 -6.65 -1.24
N PRO A 135 -14.78 -5.61 -1.74
CA PRO A 135 -16.17 -5.75 -2.24
C PRO A 135 -16.35 -6.74 -3.39
N LYS A 136 -15.35 -6.88 -4.26
CA LYS A 136 -15.42 -7.76 -5.44
C LYS A 136 -15.17 -9.23 -5.09
N PHE A 137 -14.23 -9.50 -4.18
CA PHE A 137 -13.78 -10.86 -3.88
C PHE A 137 -14.36 -11.43 -2.58
N GLY A 138 -14.89 -10.58 -1.70
CA GLY A 138 -15.49 -11.00 -0.44
C GLY A 138 -14.52 -11.55 0.61
N VAL A 139 -13.20 -11.38 0.39
CA VAL A 139 -12.13 -11.83 1.28
C VAL A 139 -11.40 -10.64 1.92
N PRO A 140 -10.71 -10.82 3.04
CA PRO A 140 -9.89 -9.78 3.65
C PRO A 140 -8.86 -9.20 2.69
N TYR A 141 -8.51 -7.93 2.85
CA TYR A 141 -7.49 -7.29 2.02
C TYR A 141 -6.11 -7.95 2.14
N LEU A 142 -5.78 -8.50 3.31
CA LEU A 142 -4.53 -9.25 3.51
C LEU A 142 -4.41 -10.49 2.63
N ASP A 143 -5.55 -11.08 2.21
CA ASP A 143 -5.57 -12.26 1.34
C ASP A 143 -5.41 -11.91 -0.15
N LEU A 144 -5.35 -10.62 -0.47
CA LEU A 144 -5.25 -10.10 -1.85
C LEU A 144 -3.85 -9.59 -2.22
N VAL A 145 -2.86 -9.94 -1.43
CA VAL A 145 -1.44 -9.67 -1.74
C VAL A 145 -0.97 -10.64 -2.81
N TYR A 146 -0.20 -10.16 -3.77
CA TYR A 146 0.30 -10.98 -4.86
C TYR A 146 1.42 -11.92 -4.39
N GLN A 147 1.16 -13.23 -4.43
CA GLN A 147 2.12 -14.26 -4.03
C GLN A 147 3.49 -14.12 -4.70
N PRO A 148 3.60 -13.81 -6.01
CA PRO A 148 4.91 -13.58 -6.62
C PRO A 148 5.71 -12.46 -5.97
N MET A 149 5.05 -11.43 -5.45
CA MET A 149 5.72 -10.31 -4.79
C MET A 149 6.21 -10.70 -3.39
N LEU A 150 5.47 -11.52 -2.66
CA LEU A 150 5.95 -12.09 -1.38
C LEU A 150 7.23 -12.88 -1.57
N GLU A 151 7.27 -13.73 -2.59
CA GLU A 151 8.47 -14.52 -2.93
C GLU A 151 9.65 -13.63 -3.35
N LEU A 152 9.38 -12.54 -4.08
CA LEU A 152 10.41 -11.56 -4.42
C LEU A 152 10.96 -10.85 -3.18
N PHE A 153 10.12 -10.47 -2.23
CA PHE A 153 10.58 -9.90 -0.96
C PHE A 153 11.46 -10.87 -0.18
N ASP A 154 11.08 -12.15 -0.12
CA ASP A 154 11.88 -13.17 0.56
C ASP A 154 13.24 -13.38 -0.11
N LEU A 155 13.27 -13.41 -1.46
CA LEU A 155 14.52 -13.48 -2.22
C LEU A 155 15.42 -12.27 -1.94
N LEU A 156 14.88 -11.07 -2.01
CA LEU A 156 15.64 -9.84 -1.76
C LEU A 156 16.17 -9.79 -0.34
N LYS A 157 15.34 -10.10 0.65
CA LYS A 157 15.72 -10.15 2.06
C LYS A 157 16.82 -11.16 2.33
N ALA A 158 16.71 -12.38 1.76
CA ALA A 158 17.73 -13.42 1.89
C ALA A 158 19.07 -12.99 1.30
N ASN A 159 19.08 -12.01 0.39
CA ASN A 159 20.25 -11.45 -0.26
C ASN A 159 20.67 -10.07 0.31
N GLY A 160 20.19 -9.71 1.50
CA GLY A 160 20.61 -8.53 2.24
C GLY A 160 20.00 -7.21 1.72
N PHE A 161 18.96 -7.26 0.89
CA PHE A 161 18.24 -6.06 0.49
C PHE A 161 17.29 -5.60 1.61
N ARG A 162 17.20 -4.29 1.79
CA ARG A 162 16.16 -3.63 2.58
C ARG A 162 15.03 -3.24 1.63
N SER A 163 13.85 -3.80 1.85
CA SER A 163 12.68 -3.50 1.03
C SER A 163 11.81 -2.47 1.73
N SER A 164 11.35 -1.46 0.99
CA SER A 164 10.36 -0.49 1.43
C SER A 164 9.30 -0.30 0.34
N ALA A 165 8.06 -0.14 0.78
CA ALA A 165 6.98 0.37 -0.06
C ALA A 165 6.67 1.79 0.46
N PRO A 166 6.52 2.80 -0.41
CA PRO A 166 6.14 4.12 0.03
C PRO A 166 4.75 4.05 0.68
N ALA A 167 4.68 4.51 1.93
CA ALA A 167 3.40 4.76 2.54
C ALA A 167 2.88 6.10 2.02
N VAL A 168 1.60 6.18 1.70
CA VAL A 168 0.94 7.46 1.51
C VAL A 168 1.08 8.25 2.82
N ALA A 169 1.56 9.49 2.71
CA ALA A 169 1.88 10.41 3.81
C ALA A 169 3.24 10.21 4.52
N GLY A 170 4.34 10.00 3.78
CA GLY A 170 5.69 10.29 4.29
C GLY A 170 6.27 9.32 5.31
N THR A 171 5.65 8.17 5.53
CA THR A 171 6.21 7.09 6.34
C THR A 171 6.59 5.91 5.47
N SER A 172 7.87 5.55 5.43
CA SER A 172 8.30 4.32 4.80
C SER A 172 7.83 3.13 5.63
N CYS A 173 6.87 2.36 5.11
CA CYS A 173 6.53 1.07 5.68
C CYS A 173 7.50 0.00 5.18
N GLY A 174 8.33 -0.53 6.08
CA GLY A 174 9.09 -1.73 5.80
C GLY A 174 8.14 -2.93 5.78
N TYR A 175 7.98 -3.60 4.64
CA TYR A 175 7.24 -4.85 4.57
C TYR A 175 8.02 -5.94 5.31
N SER A 176 7.38 -6.60 6.28
CA SER A 176 7.89 -7.82 6.90
C SER A 176 6.91 -8.95 6.66
N PRO A 177 7.29 -10.04 5.96
CA PRO A 177 6.42 -11.20 5.74
C PRO A 177 5.94 -11.85 7.03
N SER A 178 6.75 -11.77 8.09
CA SER A 178 6.41 -12.28 9.43
C SER A 178 5.48 -11.34 10.21
N ARG A 179 5.25 -10.12 9.71
CA ARG A 179 4.34 -9.12 10.27
C ARG A 179 3.76 -8.25 9.15
N PRO A 180 2.81 -8.75 8.37
CA PRO A 180 2.14 -7.93 7.37
C PRO A 180 1.48 -6.73 8.07
N GLY A 181 1.74 -5.52 7.56
CA GLY A 181 1.23 -4.28 8.12
C GLY A 181 2.03 -3.65 9.27
N ALA A 182 3.22 -4.14 9.60
CA ALA A 182 4.09 -3.47 10.57
C ALA A 182 4.89 -2.34 9.90
N CYS A 183 4.50 -1.10 10.18
CA CYS A 183 5.31 0.08 9.87
C CYS A 183 6.42 0.20 10.93
N THR A 184 7.67 -0.01 10.56
CA THR A 184 8.80 0.22 11.48
C THR A 184 9.38 1.60 11.21
N ARG A 185 9.25 2.53 12.17
CA ARG A 185 10.09 3.74 12.19
C ARG A 185 11.52 3.30 12.45
N ARG A 186 12.46 3.79 11.67
CA ARG A 186 13.84 3.93 12.12
C ARG A 186 14.02 5.35 12.65
N THR A 187 14.41 5.43 13.89
CA THR A 187 15.08 6.59 14.48
C THR A 187 16.44 6.78 13.83
#